data_9b864a92f0b29f6c89fa1fc90166798e
#
_entry.id   9b864a92f0b29f6c89fa1fc90166798e
#
_cell.length_a   1.000
_cell.length_b   1.000
_cell.length_c   1.000
_cell.angle_alpha   90.00
_cell.angle_beta   90.00
_cell.angle_gamma   90.00
#
_symmetry.space_group_name_H-M   'P 1'
#
loop_
_entity.id
_entity.type
_entity.pdbx_description
1 polymer ?
#
loop_
_entity_poly.entity_id
_entity_poly.type
_entity_poly.pdbx_seq_one_letter_code
_entity_poly.pdbx_strand_id
1 'polypeptide(L)'
;VEERHEWEQYFFDTPTLDRLADLAARYPQPCCLCAPRLGQTLEAHGVACRTLDRDTRFASLAGFRPYDITRPTWTGEVYGLIVCDPPFFSLSLTGLLHTIRLLSRYDPAQPLLISYLTRRAAPFLRAFAAFGLVPTDFYPSYVTVTPSARNRIAFFSNVDVS
;
A
#
# COMPACT_ATOMS: atom_id res chain seq x y z
N VAL A 1 -1.60 11.84 -15.50
CA VAL A 1 -0.78 10.62 -15.52
C VAL A 1 -1.67 9.42 -15.73
N GLU A 2 -1.40 8.66 -16.78
CA GLU A 2 -2.15 7.46 -17.13
C GLU A 2 -1.53 6.23 -16.48
N GLU A 3 -2.39 5.22 -16.22
CA GLU A 3 -1.94 3.93 -15.69
C GLU A 3 -1.02 3.20 -16.67
N ARG A 4 -0.03 2.49 -16.12
CA ARG A 4 0.82 1.57 -16.88
C ARG A 4 0.49 0.15 -16.49
N HIS A 5 -0.38 -0.49 -17.26
CA HIS A 5 -0.84 -1.85 -16.98
C HIS A 5 0.29 -2.89 -17.11
N GLU A 6 1.33 -2.59 -17.91
CA GLU A 6 2.52 -3.43 -18.01
C GLU A 6 3.33 -3.49 -16.70
N TRP A 7 3.09 -2.54 -15.77
CA TRP A 7 3.67 -2.52 -14.42
C TRP A 7 2.70 -3.02 -13.37
N GLU A 8 1.55 -3.56 -13.75
CA GLU A 8 0.42 -3.83 -12.85
C GLU A 8 0.01 -2.57 -12.06
N GLN A 9 0.12 -1.41 -12.67
CA GLN A 9 -0.28 -0.15 -12.05
C GLN A 9 -1.76 0.09 -12.30
N TYR A 10 -2.54 0.08 -11.22
CA TYR A 10 -3.96 0.40 -11.22
C TYR A 10 -4.21 1.41 -10.12
N PHE A 11 -4.78 2.55 -10.50
CA PHE A 11 -5.01 3.63 -9.53
C PHE A 11 -6.32 3.42 -8.78
N PHE A 12 -6.28 3.67 -7.48
CA PHE A 12 -7.50 3.74 -6.69
C PHE A 12 -8.42 4.82 -7.24
N ASP A 13 -9.72 4.58 -7.16
CA ASP A 13 -10.71 5.60 -7.50
C ASP A 13 -10.84 6.64 -6.38
N THR A 14 -11.56 7.74 -6.65
CA THR A 14 -11.67 8.86 -5.72
C THR A 14 -12.28 8.47 -4.37
N PRO A 15 -13.39 7.70 -4.29
CA PRO A 15 -13.93 7.30 -2.98
C PRO A 15 -12.94 6.49 -2.15
N THR A 16 -12.17 5.60 -2.78
CA THR A 16 -11.14 4.82 -2.09
C THR A 16 -10.02 5.72 -1.58
N LEU A 17 -9.54 6.64 -2.42
CA LEU A 17 -8.49 7.59 -2.03
C LEU A 17 -8.94 8.48 -0.87
N ASP A 18 -10.17 8.97 -0.88
CA ASP A 18 -10.69 9.81 0.19
C ASP A 18 -10.72 9.06 1.52
N ARG A 19 -11.20 7.82 1.51
CA ARG A 19 -11.23 6.97 2.71
C ARG A 19 -9.82 6.64 3.21
N LEU A 20 -8.90 6.29 2.30
CA LEU A 20 -7.51 6.00 2.66
C LEU A 20 -6.80 7.24 3.21
N ALA A 21 -7.04 8.40 2.62
CA ALA A 21 -6.43 9.65 3.08
C ALA A 21 -6.91 10.03 4.49
N ASP A 22 -8.21 9.89 4.76
CA ASP A 22 -8.76 10.13 6.09
C ASP A 22 -8.14 9.19 7.13
N LEU A 23 -7.97 7.92 6.78
CA LEU A 23 -7.35 6.93 7.66
C LEU A 23 -5.87 7.24 7.88
N ALA A 24 -5.12 7.43 6.82
CA ALA A 24 -3.67 7.64 6.87
C ALA A 24 -3.29 8.93 7.60
N ALA A 25 -4.11 9.98 7.48
CA ALA A 25 -3.88 11.26 8.15
C ALA A 25 -3.92 11.16 9.68
N ARG A 26 -4.45 10.07 10.23
CA ARG A 26 -4.47 9.82 11.70
C ARG A 26 -3.11 9.37 12.24
N TYR A 27 -2.17 9.03 11.37
CA TYR A 27 -0.87 8.47 11.74
C TYR A 27 0.25 9.43 11.37
N PRO A 28 1.33 9.53 12.18
CA PRO A 28 2.49 10.32 11.80
C PRO A 28 3.25 9.63 10.68
N GLN A 29 3.81 10.41 9.76
CA GLN A 29 4.67 9.91 8.68
C GLN A 29 4.08 8.69 7.94
N PRO A 30 2.89 8.81 7.32
CA PRO A 30 2.38 7.69 6.53
C PRO A 30 3.27 7.44 5.31
N CYS A 31 3.45 6.16 4.98
CA CYS A 31 4.16 5.70 3.80
C CYS A 31 3.16 5.12 2.80
N CYS A 32 3.19 5.62 1.58
CA CYS A 32 2.39 5.13 0.46
C CYS A 32 3.29 4.30 -0.44
N LEU A 33 3.28 2.98 -0.24
CA LEU A 33 4.11 2.04 -0.99
C LEU A 33 3.32 1.49 -2.18
N CYS A 34 3.79 1.76 -3.39
CA CYS A 34 3.07 1.42 -4.63
C CYS A 34 1.66 2.04 -4.69
N ALA A 35 1.46 3.18 -4.04
CA ALA A 35 0.19 3.90 -3.99
C ALA A 35 0.42 5.40 -4.21
N PRO A 36 0.91 5.80 -5.41
CA PRO A 36 1.33 7.19 -5.64
C PRO A 36 0.16 8.18 -5.64
N ARG A 37 -1.04 7.76 -6.04
CA ARG A 37 -2.23 8.61 -5.98
C ARG A 37 -2.64 8.93 -4.55
N LEU A 38 -2.41 8.00 -3.61
CA LEU A 38 -2.64 8.28 -2.20
C LEU A 38 -1.65 9.33 -1.69
N GLY A 39 -0.38 9.20 -2.04
CA GLY A 39 0.63 10.21 -1.71
C GLY A 39 0.24 11.59 -2.24
N GLN A 40 -0.22 11.64 -3.49
CA GLN A 40 -0.71 12.87 -4.12
C GLN A 40 -1.91 13.45 -3.37
N THR A 41 -2.87 12.62 -2.98
CA THR A 41 -4.06 13.04 -2.23
C THR A 41 -3.68 13.60 -0.86
N LEU A 42 -2.80 12.90 -0.13
CA LEU A 42 -2.35 13.36 1.18
C LEU A 42 -1.62 14.70 1.10
N GLU A 43 -0.71 14.86 0.17
CA GLU A 43 0.02 16.14 0.01
C GLU A 43 -0.92 17.27 -0.39
N ALA A 44 -1.92 16.99 -1.23
CA ALA A 44 -2.95 17.98 -1.58
C ALA A 44 -3.77 18.46 -0.38
N HIS A 45 -3.90 17.61 0.65
CA HIS A 45 -4.56 17.93 1.91
C HIS A 45 -3.59 18.47 2.99
N GLY A 46 -2.35 18.75 2.62
CA GLY A 46 -1.36 19.29 3.55
C GLY A 46 -0.78 18.27 4.52
N VAL A 47 -0.93 16.98 4.25
CA VAL A 47 -0.41 15.90 5.08
C VAL A 47 0.94 15.45 4.56
N ALA A 48 1.99 15.61 5.36
CA ALA A 48 3.33 15.13 5.03
C ALA A 48 3.35 13.60 5.03
N CYS A 49 3.90 13.01 3.97
CA CYS A 49 3.98 11.57 3.80
C CYS A 49 5.18 11.19 2.94
N ARG A 50 5.48 9.89 2.91
CA ARG A 50 6.50 9.33 2.02
C ARG A 50 5.79 8.52 0.94
N THR A 51 6.07 8.82 -0.34
CA THR A 51 5.58 8.04 -1.47
C THR A 51 6.74 7.25 -2.06
N LEU A 52 6.67 5.93 -1.96
CA LEU A 52 7.67 5.01 -2.49
C LEU A 52 7.10 4.30 -3.71
N ASP A 53 7.61 4.64 -4.88
CA ASP A 53 7.11 4.08 -6.14
C ASP A 53 8.20 4.11 -7.21
N ARG A 54 8.10 3.22 -8.19
CA ARG A 54 9.00 3.20 -9.34
C ARG A 54 8.66 4.29 -10.37
N ASP A 55 7.45 4.83 -10.32
CA ASP A 55 6.92 5.76 -11.33
C ASP A 55 7.41 7.19 -11.07
N THR A 56 8.48 7.56 -11.77
CA THR A 56 9.09 8.89 -11.62
C THR A 56 8.22 10.04 -12.12
N ARG A 57 7.09 9.75 -12.77
CA ARG A 57 6.12 10.80 -13.14
C ARG A 57 5.50 11.47 -11.91
N PHE A 58 5.60 10.84 -10.74
CA PHE A 58 5.17 11.40 -9.45
C PHE A 58 6.30 12.10 -8.68
N ALA A 59 7.46 12.29 -9.31
CA ALA A 59 8.63 12.87 -8.64
C ALA A 59 8.46 14.31 -8.18
N SER A 60 7.42 15.02 -8.64
CA SER A 60 7.09 16.36 -8.15
C SER A 60 6.49 16.39 -6.74
N LEU A 61 6.03 15.25 -6.23
CA LEU A 61 5.55 15.16 -4.85
C LEU A 61 6.71 15.34 -3.89
N ALA A 62 6.53 16.18 -2.87
CA ALA A 62 7.60 16.50 -1.91
C ALA A 62 8.13 15.25 -1.20
N GLY A 63 7.23 14.31 -0.89
CA GLY A 63 7.57 13.07 -0.22
C GLY A 63 7.98 11.91 -1.13
N PHE A 64 8.07 12.12 -2.43
CA PHE A 64 8.42 11.04 -3.36
C PHE A 64 9.86 10.59 -3.21
N ARG A 65 10.06 9.26 -3.25
CA ARG A 65 11.38 8.65 -3.46
C ARG A 65 11.23 7.48 -4.42
N PRO A 66 12.09 7.38 -5.46
CA PRO A 66 12.06 6.23 -6.35
C PRO A 66 12.35 4.95 -5.54
N TYR A 67 11.54 3.92 -5.76
CA TYR A 67 11.62 2.69 -5.00
C TYR A 67 11.21 1.49 -5.85
N ASP A 68 12.03 0.45 -5.84
CA ASP A 68 11.71 -0.82 -6.48
C ASP A 68 11.32 -1.84 -5.41
N ILE A 69 10.03 -2.17 -5.35
CA ILE A 69 9.50 -3.10 -4.35
C ILE A 69 10.09 -4.52 -4.49
N THR A 70 10.62 -4.86 -5.68
CA THR A 70 11.28 -6.15 -5.93
C THR A 70 12.74 -6.18 -5.50
N ARG A 71 13.33 -5.02 -5.22
CA ARG A 71 14.69 -4.85 -4.73
C ARG A 71 14.68 -3.90 -3.53
N PRO A 72 14.05 -4.33 -2.43
CA PRO A 72 13.81 -3.42 -1.32
C PRO A 72 15.10 -3.05 -0.60
N THR A 73 15.09 -1.81 -0.10
CA THR A 73 16.13 -1.28 0.79
C THR A 73 15.45 -0.64 1.98
N TRP A 74 16.17 -0.56 3.10
CA TRP A 74 15.71 0.25 4.22
C TRP A 74 15.90 1.73 3.89
N THR A 75 14.85 2.53 4.09
CA THR A 75 14.85 3.94 3.73
C THR A 75 15.41 4.85 4.84
N GLY A 76 15.75 4.31 5.99
CA GLY A 76 16.24 5.10 7.13
C GLY A 76 15.14 5.83 7.89
N GLU A 77 13.88 5.56 7.60
CA GLU A 77 12.74 6.26 8.18
C GLU A 77 11.83 5.32 8.98
N VAL A 78 11.13 5.89 9.94
CA VAL A 78 10.08 5.20 10.71
C VAL A 78 8.73 5.72 10.26
N TYR A 79 7.84 4.83 9.88
CA TYR A 79 6.50 5.19 9.41
C TYR A 79 5.45 4.88 10.46
N GLY A 80 4.53 5.81 10.69
CA GLY A 80 3.39 5.56 11.58
C GLY A 80 2.35 4.63 10.98
N LEU A 81 2.31 4.52 9.65
CA LEU A 81 1.46 3.59 8.91
C LEU A 81 2.12 3.33 7.56
N ILE A 82 2.12 2.08 7.11
CA ILE A 82 2.48 1.73 5.73
C ILE A 82 1.22 1.26 5.03
N VAL A 83 0.82 1.99 3.98
CA VAL A 83 -0.25 1.60 3.06
C VAL A 83 0.41 1.06 1.80
N CYS A 84 0.12 -0.18 1.45
CA CYS A 84 0.73 -0.84 0.30
C CYS A 84 -0.34 -1.40 -0.64
N ASP A 85 -0.19 -1.08 -1.93
CA ASP A 85 -0.99 -1.66 -3.01
C ASP A 85 -0.03 -2.40 -3.96
N PRO A 86 0.37 -3.64 -3.61
CA PRO A 86 1.45 -4.32 -4.32
C PRO A 86 1.02 -4.84 -5.68
N PRO A 87 1.98 -5.07 -6.61
CA PRO A 87 1.70 -5.80 -7.86
C PRO A 87 1.53 -7.29 -7.55
N PHE A 88 0.28 -7.76 -7.48
CA PHE A 88 -0.08 -9.09 -6.96
C PHE A 88 0.53 -10.25 -7.75
N PHE A 89 0.73 -10.08 -9.05
CA PHE A 89 1.15 -11.18 -9.93
C PHE A 89 2.64 -11.18 -10.22
N SER A 90 3.30 -10.02 -10.21
CA SER A 90 4.72 -9.90 -10.49
C SER A 90 5.62 -9.95 -9.25
N LEU A 91 5.04 -9.77 -8.06
CA LEU A 91 5.78 -9.85 -6.80
C LEU A 91 5.31 -11.04 -5.98
N SER A 92 6.23 -11.94 -5.61
CA SER A 92 5.89 -13.08 -4.76
C SER A 92 5.51 -12.61 -3.36
N LEU A 93 4.74 -13.45 -2.65
CA LEU A 93 4.36 -13.18 -1.27
C LEU A 93 5.60 -13.10 -0.36
N THR A 94 6.59 -13.96 -0.59
CA THR A 94 7.87 -13.91 0.13
C THR A 94 8.59 -12.59 -0.12
N GLY A 95 8.58 -12.11 -1.37
CA GLY A 95 9.17 -10.82 -1.74
C GLY A 95 8.46 -9.65 -1.07
N LEU A 96 7.12 -9.67 -1.05
CA LEU A 96 6.34 -8.65 -0.36
C LEU A 96 6.64 -8.61 1.14
N LEU A 97 6.66 -9.78 1.78
CA LEU A 97 7.00 -9.89 3.20
C LEU A 97 8.39 -9.34 3.50
N HIS A 98 9.37 -9.66 2.65
CA HIS A 98 10.74 -9.14 2.79
C HIS A 98 10.78 -7.61 2.73
N THR A 99 10.08 -7.02 1.76
CA THR A 99 9.99 -5.56 1.64
C THR A 99 9.37 -4.94 2.89
N ILE A 100 8.25 -5.47 3.35
CA ILE A 100 7.56 -4.95 4.54
C ILE A 100 8.44 -5.09 5.78
N ARG A 101 9.15 -6.20 5.93
CA ARG A 101 10.10 -6.37 7.05
C ARG A 101 11.19 -5.32 7.06
N LEU A 102 11.77 -5.02 5.90
CA LEU A 102 12.80 -3.98 5.82
C LEU A 102 12.24 -2.60 6.16
N LEU A 103 11.10 -2.23 5.56
CA LEU A 103 10.51 -0.91 5.79
C LEU A 103 9.97 -0.73 7.21
N SER A 104 9.54 -1.80 7.85
CA SER A 104 9.08 -1.81 9.25
C SER A 104 10.22 -2.01 10.25
N ARG A 105 11.44 -2.16 9.79
CA ARG A 105 12.61 -2.46 10.64
C ARG A 105 12.41 -3.74 11.46
N TYR A 106 11.72 -4.72 10.89
CA TYR A 106 11.35 -5.97 11.55
C TYR A 106 10.53 -5.76 12.84
N ASP A 107 9.87 -4.60 12.98
CA ASP A 107 9.01 -4.33 14.13
C ASP A 107 7.61 -4.92 13.90
N PRO A 108 7.21 -5.96 14.65
CA PRO A 108 5.90 -6.59 14.47
C PRO A 108 4.73 -5.68 14.87
N ALA A 109 4.98 -4.58 15.59
CA ALA A 109 3.98 -3.60 15.96
C ALA A 109 3.74 -2.54 14.86
N GLN A 110 4.45 -2.61 13.74
CA GLN A 110 4.29 -1.66 12.63
C GLN A 110 2.83 -1.64 12.14
N PRO A 111 2.15 -0.48 12.17
CA PRO A 111 0.83 -0.36 11.56
C PRO A 111 0.91 -0.57 10.05
N LEU A 112 0.07 -1.46 9.56
CA LEU A 112 0.06 -1.89 8.15
C LEU A 112 -1.36 -1.92 7.61
N LEU A 113 -1.50 -1.50 6.35
CA LEU A 113 -2.71 -1.63 5.57
C LEU A 113 -2.30 -2.07 4.16
N ILE A 114 -2.53 -3.35 3.85
CA ILE A 114 -2.04 -3.95 2.61
C ILE A 114 -3.21 -4.52 1.83
N SER A 115 -3.38 -4.09 0.57
CA SER A 115 -4.38 -4.68 -0.32
C SER A 115 -3.87 -6.00 -0.87
N TYR A 116 -4.74 -7.00 -0.92
CA TYR A 116 -4.38 -8.29 -1.49
C TYR A 116 -5.61 -9.03 -2.00
N LEU A 117 -5.38 -10.04 -2.86
CA LEU A 117 -6.46 -10.86 -3.40
C LEU A 117 -7.08 -11.73 -2.31
N THR A 118 -8.41 -11.65 -2.15
CA THR A 118 -9.12 -12.41 -1.10
C THR A 118 -9.00 -13.91 -1.31
N ARG A 119 -8.90 -14.39 -2.55
CA ARG A 119 -8.70 -15.83 -2.84
C ARG A 119 -7.34 -16.36 -2.38
N ARG A 120 -6.40 -15.47 -2.05
CA ARG A 120 -5.08 -15.81 -1.52
C ARG A 120 -4.92 -15.42 -0.05
N ALA A 121 -6.03 -15.18 0.64
CA ALA A 121 -6.01 -14.72 2.03
C ALA A 121 -5.27 -15.68 2.97
N ALA A 122 -5.50 -16.97 2.85
CA ALA A 122 -4.89 -17.94 3.77
C ALA A 122 -3.35 -17.93 3.75
N PRO A 123 -2.66 -18.05 2.59
CA PRO A 123 -1.19 -17.92 2.58
C PRO A 123 -0.72 -16.53 2.96
N PHE A 124 -1.45 -15.47 2.60
CA PHE A 124 -1.11 -14.10 2.99
C PHE A 124 -1.11 -13.93 4.51
N LEU A 125 -2.18 -14.37 5.17
CA LEU A 125 -2.31 -14.25 6.63
C LEU A 125 -1.26 -15.09 7.37
N ARG A 126 -0.89 -16.26 6.83
CA ARG A 126 0.21 -17.05 7.40
C ARG A 126 1.54 -16.31 7.29
N ALA A 127 1.83 -15.73 6.13
CA ALA A 127 3.07 -14.99 5.90
C ALA A 127 3.20 -13.78 6.83
N PHE A 128 2.11 -13.06 7.05
CA PHE A 128 2.08 -11.83 7.84
C PHE A 128 1.60 -12.06 9.28
N ALA A 129 1.59 -13.29 9.76
CA ALA A 129 1.10 -13.61 11.11
C ALA A 129 1.82 -12.83 12.21
N ALA A 130 3.13 -12.60 12.09
CA ALA A 130 3.90 -11.85 13.07
C ALA A 130 3.45 -10.41 13.21
N PHE A 131 2.86 -9.82 12.16
CA PHE A 131 2.32 -8.46 12.18
C PHE A 131 0.87 -8.41 12.66
N GLY A 132 0.21 -9.53 12.87
CA GLY A 132 -1.17 -9.58 13.34
C GLY A 132 -2.20 -9.07 12.33
N LEU A 133 -1.93 -9.19 11.03
CA LEU A 133 -2.88 -8.76 10.00
C LEU A 133 -4.12 -9.64 9.99
N VAL A 134 -5.27 -8.99 9.83
CA VAL A 134 -6.58 -9.65 9.69
C VAL A 134 -7.30 -9.08 8.46
N PRO A 135 -8.24 -9.84 7.87
CA PRO A 135 -9.08 -9.29 6.80
C PRO A 135 -9.93 -8.15 7.35
N THR A 136 -10.17 -7.14 6.51
CA THR A 136 -11.09 -6.03 6.84
C THR A 136 -12.26 -6.04 5.87
N ASP A 137 -13.28 -5.22 6.17
CA ASP A 137 -14.39 -4.96 5.27
C ASP A 137 -14.12 -3.76 4.34
N PHE A 138 -12.89 -3.30 4.28
CA PHE A 138 -12.49 -2.25 3.37
C PHE A 138 -12.03 -2.88 2.05
N TYR A 139 -12.88 -2.77 1.02
CA TYR A 139 -12.61 -3.26 -0.33
C TYR A 139 -12.28 -2.07 -1.23
N PRO A 140 -11.04 -1.94 -1.70
CA PRO A 140 -10.69 -0.83 -2.59
C PRO A 140 -11.36 -0.98 -3.94
N SER A 141 -11.66 0.15 -4.57
CA SER A 141 -12.08 0.22 -5.97
C SER A 141 -11.01 0.94 -6.79
N TYR A 142 -10.90 0.54 -8.04
CA TYR A 142 -9.89 1.06 -8.97
C TYR A 142 -10.55 1.71 -10.18
N VAL A 143 -9.87 2.68 -10.78
CA VAL A 143 -10.43 3.47 -11.88
C VAL A 143 -10.80 2.59 -13.08
N THR A 144 -9.93 1.64 -13.45
CA THR A 144 -10.08 0.85 -14.68
C THR A 144 -10.35 -0.63 -14.45
N VAL A 145 -10.58 -1.05 -13.20
CA VAL A 145 -10.83 -2.45 -12.88
C VAL A 145 -12.31 -2.65 -12.58
N THR A 146 -12.94 -3.56 -13.31
CA THR A 146 -14.30 -4.00 -13.02
C THR A 146 -14.25 -5.02 -11.88
N PRO A 147 -15.02 -4.83 -10.78
CA PRO A 147 -15.05 -5.79 -9.70
C PRO A 147 -15.49 -7.17 -10.16
N SER A 148 -14.82 -8.21 -9.68
CA SER A 148 -15.21 -9.60 -9.90
C SER A 148 -15.03 -10.40 -8.62
N ALA A 149 -15.87 -11.42 -8.42
CA ALA A 149 -15.78 -12.28 -7.23
C ALA A 149 -14.43 -13.01 -7.17
N ARG A 150 -13.90 -13.45 -8.32
CA ARG A 150 -12.64 -14.20 -8.39
C ARG A 150 -11.43 -13.35 -8.03
N ASN A 151 -11.40 -12.08 -8.45
CA ASN A 151 -10.28 -11.18 -8.24
C ASN A 151 -10.63 -10.08 -7.24
N ARG A 152 -11.50 -10.40 -6.28
CA ARG A 152 -11.85 -9.47 -5.22
C ARG A 152 -10.62 -9.13 -4.39
N ILE A 153 -10.42 -7.84 -4.15
CA ILE A 153 -9.33 -7.31 -3.34
C ILE A 153 -9.91 -6.77 -2.05
N ALA A 154 -9.24 -7.02 -0.95
CA ALA A 154 -9.56 -6.41 0.33
C ALA A 154 -8.28 -5.85 0.94
N PHE A 155 -8.43 -4.88 1.84
CA PHE A 155 -7.34 -4.51 2.72
C PHE A 155 -7.25 -5.48 3.89
N PHE A 156 -6.01 -5.89 4.18
CA PHE A 156 -5.65 -6.64 5.37
C PHE A 156 -4.86 -5.70 6.27
N SER A 157 -5.17 -5.69 7.55
CA SER A 157 -4.62 -4.67 8.44
C SER A 157 -4.52 -5.13 9.88
N ASN A 158 -3.68 -4.45 10.64
CA ASN A 158 -3.59 -4.54 12.10
C ASN A 158 -4.05 -3.25 12.78
N VAL A 159 -4.69 -2.33 12.04
CA VAL A 159 -5.29 -1.12 12.59
C VAL A 159 -6.79 -1.09 12.29
N ASP A 160 -7.52 -0.25 13.04
CA ASP A 160 -8.94 -0.01 12.78
C ASP A 160 -9.10 0.79 11.49
N VAL A 161 -9.87 0.25 10.54
CA VAL A 161 -10.11 0.88 9.23
C VAL A 161 -11.46 1.62 9.16
N SER A 162 -12.22 1.65 10.25
CA SER A 162 -13.52 2.35 10.31
C SER A 162 -13.42 3.87 10.30
#